data_18737713cb4469308c60eb2a7c29e329
#
_entry.id   18737713cb4469308c60eb2a7c29e329
#
_cell.length_a   1.000
_cell.length_b   1.000
_cell.length_c   1.000
_cell.angle_alpha   90.00
_cell.angle_beta   90.00
_cell.angle_gamma   90.00
#
_symmetry.space_group_name_H-M   'P 1'
#
loop_
_entity.id
_entity.type
_entity.pdbx_description
1 polymer ?
#
loop_
_entity_poly.entity_id
_entity_poly.type
_entity_poly.pdbx_seq_one_letter_code
_entity_poly.pdbx_strand_id
1 'polypeptide(L)'
;MDIKPLLSQIELELQKQVSRLDSPRTKPFHEMLSYHMGWTGQGAGPEATGKRIRPLLVLLTCLASSEVGSKDETWQSALPASAAVELVHNFSLVHDDIQDNSDKRRGRPTTWVKWGMPMAINIGDALFVISNQAIIDLKENYPAETVMKAAEILHNTCLELTRGQFLDMSYEERTDLTVEDYWPMIAGKTAALLSACCHIGSLLGGADQARQDAYRSFGHYLGLAFQVQDDILGIWGDETVTGKSAASDLIERKNSLPVLAGLGTNARFAARWRQGPIRHNEVEEVARFLASEGGYETTMDAAKQMTDLALMSLREADPQGEAAEALFELADRLLKRNQ
;
A
#
# COMPACT_ATOMS: atom_id res chain seq x y z
N MET A 1 3.17 -8.34 -21.83
CA MET A 1 2.13 -9.21 -21.20
C MET A 1 0.83 -8.46 -20.97
N ASP A 2 -0.35 -9.05 -21.30
CA ASP A 2 -1.64 -8.46 -20.89
C ASP A 2 -1.96 -8.83 -19.43
N ILE A 3 -2.10 -7.81 -18.57
CA ILE A 3 -2.40 -7.99 -17.14
C ILE A 3 -3.92 -8.10 -16.84
N LYS A 4 -4.79 -7.85 -17.81
CA LYS A 4 -6.25 -7.88 -17.59
C LYS A 4 -6.77 -9.24 -17.12
N PRO A 5 -6.30 -10.38 -17.67
CA PRO A 5 -6.70 -11.70 -17.17
C PRO A 5 -6.32 -11.90 -15.69
N LEU A 6 -5.12 -11.46 -15.27
CA LEU A 6 -4.68 -11.53 -13.88
C LEU A 6 -5.60 -10.72 -12.97
N LEU A 7 -5.90 -9.47 -13.33
CA LEU A 7 -6.80 -8.61 -12.55
C LEU A 7 -8.21 -9.22 -12.42
N SER A 8 -8.74 -9.81 -13.49
CA SER A 8 -10.04 -10.48 -13.47
C SER A 8 -10.06 -11.67 -12.51
N GLN A 9 -9.00 -12.49 -12.50
CA GLN A 9 -8.90 -13.65 -11.61
C GLN A 9 -8.64 -13.25 -10.16
N ILE A 10 -7.86 -12.20 -9.92
CA ILE A 10 -7.70 -11.60 -8.59
C ILE A 10 -9.07 -11.22 -8.02
N GLU A 11 -9.91 -10.55 -8.82
CA GLU A 11 -11.22 -10.10 -8.37
C GLU A 11 -12.15 -11.29 -8.05
N LEU A 12 -12.13 -12.34 -8.86
CA LEU A 12 -12.89 -13.57 -8.61
C LEU A 12 -12.42 -14.29 -7.35
N GLU A 13 -11.10 -14.38 -7.13
CA GLU A 13 -10.56 -15.01 -5.92
C GLU A 13 -10.92 -14.20 -4.67
N LEU A 14 -10.83 -12.86 -4.71
CA LEU A 14 -11.26 -12.00 -3.61
C LEU A 14 -12.74 -12.21 -3.25
N GLN A 15 -13.62 -12.26 -4.26
CA GLN A 15 -15.04 -12.54 -4.06
C GLN A 15 -15.27 -13.92 -3.45
N LYS A 16 -14.57 -14.94 -3.94
CA LYS A 16 -14.58 -16.31 -3.38
C LYS A 16 -14.18 -16.29 -1.91
N GLN A 17 -13.11 -15.60 -1.54
CA GLN A 17 -12.64 -15.54 -0.16
C GLN A 17 -13.64 -14.84 0.76
N VAL A 18 -14.20 -13.71 0.34
CA VAL A 18 -15.20 -12.96 1.12
C VAL A 18 -16.52 -13.72 1.22
N SER A 19 -16.88 -14.57 0.24
CA SER A 19 -18.08 -15.39 0.26
C SER A 19 -18.14 -16.42 1.41
N ARG A 20 -17.03 -16.65 2.12
CA ARG A 20 -17.00 -17.48 3.36
C ARG A 20 -17.98 -16.98 4.42
N LEU A 21 -18.35 -15.70 4.37
CA LEU A 21 -19.33 -15.09 5.27
C LEU A 21 -20.75 -15.06 4.68
N ASP A 22 -20.94 -15.52 3.43
CA ASP A 22 -22.26 -15.52 2.80
C ASP A 22 -23.10 -16.72 3.29
N SER A 23 -23.94 -16.45 4.28
CA SER A 23 -24.92 -17.38 4.80
C SER A 23 -26.21 -16.66 5.12
N PRO A 24 -27.35 -17.37 5.26
CA PRO A 24 -28.62 -16.71 5.53
C PRO A 24 -28.64 -15.79 6.75
N ARG A 25 -27.82 -16.08 7.78
CA ARG A 25 -27.75 -15.28 9.00
C ARG A 25 -26.74 -14.15 8.92
N THR A 26 -25.71 -14.26 8.09
CA THR A 26 -24.59 -13.29 7.97
C THR A 26 -24.61 -12.54 6.63
N LYS A 27 -25.65 -12.73 5.81
CA LYS A 27 -25.77 -12.03 4.53
C LYS A 27 -25.62 -10.50 4.63
N PRO A 28 -26.26 -9.81 5.62
CA PRO A 28 -26.03 -8.36 5.77
C PRO A 28 -24.57 -8.01 6.06
N PHE A 29 -23.85 -8.86 6.81
CA PHE A 29 -22.44 -8.67 7.10
C PHE A 29 -21.58 -8.88 5.85
N HIS A 30 -21.84 -9.91 5.04
CA HIS A 30 -21.20 -10.11 3.74
C HIS A 30 -21.45 -8.91 2.80
N GLU A 31 -22.65 -8.32 2.80
CA GLU A 31 -22.95 -7.11 2.03
C GLU A 31 -22.13 -5.90 2.48
N MET A 32 -21.83 -5.76 3.77
CA MET A 32 -20.97 -4.70 4.31
C MET A 32 -19.52 -4.84 3.83
N LEU A 33 -18.95 -6.07 3.85
CA LEU A 33 -17.63 -6.35 3.29
C LEU A 33 -17.62 -6.08 1.78
N SER A 34 -18.63 -6.54 1.06
CA SER A 34 -18.78 -6.32 -0.38
C SER A 34 -18.85 -4.83 -0.74
N TYR A 35 -19.47 -4.03 0.10
CA TYR A 35 -19.48 -2.57 -0.04
C TYR A 35 -18.07 -1.99 0.13
N HIS A 36 -17.35 -2.35 1.18
CA HIS A 36 -15.99 -1.87 1.40
C HIS A 36 -15.06 -2.23 0.25
N MET A 37 -15.16 -3.46 -0.26
CA MET A 37 -14.38 -3.96 -1.39
C MET A 37 -14.71 -3.25 -2.73
N GLY A 38 -15.76 -2.41 -2.77
CA GLY A 38 -16.14 -1.63 -3.95
C GLY A 38 -17.07 -2.36 -4.91
N TRP A 39 -17.59 -3.54 -4.56
CA TRP A 39 -18.41 -4.38 -5.45
C TRP A 39 -19.89 -3.97 -5.48
N THR A 40 -20.39 -3.41 -4.39
CA THR A 40 -21.83 -3.14 -4.22
C THR A 40 -22.07 -1.73 -3.69
N GLY A 41 -23.33 -1.26 -3.80
CA GLY A 41 -23.77 0.04 -3.30
C GLY A 41 -23.54 1.18 -4.29
N GLN A 42 -23.98 2.38 -3.91
CA GLN A 42 -23.81 3.56 -4.74
C GLN A 42 -22.31 3.87 -4.96
N GLY A 43 -21.92 4.17 -6.20
CA GLY A 43 -20.53 4.43 -6.57
C GLY A 43 -19.66 3.17 -6.63
N ALA A 44 -20.24 1.95 -6.67
CA ALA A 44 -19.49 0.72 -6.91
C ALA A 44 -18.89 0.70 -8.34
N GLY A 45 -17.75 0.01 -8.47
CA GLY A 45 -17.08 -0.15 -9.76
C GLY A 45 -15.57 0.01 -9.69
N PRO A 46 -14.87 0.13 -10.81
CA PRO A 46 -13.40 0.12 -10.89
C PRO A 46 -12.72 1.16 -10.01
N GLU A 47 -13.29 2.36 -9.88
CA GLU A 47 -12.73 3.40 -9.01
C GLU A 47 -12.85 3.03 -7.52
N ALA A 48 -13.95 2.38 -7.15
CA ALA A 48 -14.20 1.94 -5.77
C ALA A 48 -13.37 0.70 -5.37
N THR A 49 -13.09 -0.22 -6.32
CA THR A 49 -12.27 -1.42 -6.05
C THR A 49 -10.79 -1.07 -5.88
N GLY A 50 -10.32 0.01 -6.52
CA GLY A 50 -8.92 0.39 -6.56
C GLY A 50 -8.10 -0.39 -7.60
N LYS A 51 -6.80 -0.10 -7.67
CA LYS A 51 -5.94 -0.56 -8.78
C LYS A 51 -5.40 -1.99 -8.61
N ARG A 52 -5.66 -2.65 -7.49
CA ARG A 52 -5.18 -4.03 -7.18
C ARG A 52 -3.67 -4.24 -7.41
N ILE A 53 -2.87 -3.24 -7.08
CA ILE A 53 -1.41 -3.27 -7.30
C ILE A 53 -0.74 -4.37 -6.48
N ARG A 54 -1.11 -4.52 -5.20
CA ARG A 54 -0.52 -5.51 -4.28
C ARG A 54 -0.72 -6.94 -4.74
N PRO A 55 -1.94 -7.40 -5.02
CA PRO A 55 -2.15 -8.74 -5.54
C PRO A 55 -1.50 -8.96 -6.92
N LEU A 56 -1.46 -7.93 -7.77
CA LEU A 56 -0.80 -8.00 -9.07
C LEU A 56 0.72 -8.20 -8.89
N LEU A 57 1.36 -7.52 -7.93
CA LEU A 57 2.78 -7.74 -7.60
C LEU A 57 3.06 -9.18 -7.18
N VAL A 58 2.20 -9.81 -6.36
CA VAL A 58 2.36 -11.23 -6.00
C VAL A 58 2.37 -12.11 -7.24
N LEU A 59 1.41 -11.94 -8.15
CA LEU A 59 1.31 -12.78 -9.35
C LEU A 59 2.44 -12.52 -10.33
N LEU A 60 2.81 -11.27 -10.57
CA LEU A 60 3.89 -10.92 -11.49
C LEU A 60 5.26 -11.40 -10.98
N THR A 61 5.53 -11.27 -9.68
CA THR A 61 6.78 -11.79 -9.10
C THR A 61 6.81 -13.32 -9.07
N CYS A 62 5.67 -13.98 -8.86
CA CYS A 62 5.56 -15.44 -9.00
C CYS A 62 5.91 -15.88 -10.43
N LEU A 63 5.29 -15.28 -11.43
CA LEU A 63 5.56 -15.57 -12.84
C LEU A 63 7.02 -15.30 -13.24
N ALA A 64 7.54 -14.12 -12.86
CA ALA A 64 8.89 -13.70 -13.20
C ALA A 64 9.99 -14.51 -12.47
N SER A 65 9.62 -15.26 -11.43
CA SER A 65 10.50 -16.16 -10.68
C SER A 65 10.44 -17.60 -11.15
N SER A 66 9.40 -17.98 -11.88
CA SER A 66 9.21 -19.36 -12.37
C SER A 66 10.22 -19.71 -13.45
N GLU A 67 10.60 -21.01 -13.55
CA GLU A 67 11.49 -21.50 -14.59
C GLU A 67 10.90 -21.23 -15.98
N VAL A 68 11.77 -20.83 -16.92
CA VAL A 68 11.40 -20.59 -18.32
C VAL A 68 10.83 -21.89 -18.92
N GLY A 69 9.56 -21.85 -19.32
CA GLY A 69 8.85 -23.00 -19.87
C GLY A 69 8.00 -23.78 -18.85
N SER A 70 7.95 -23.34 -17.59
CA SER A 70 6.90 -23.76 -16.66
C SER A 70 5.53 -23.32 -17.24
N LYS A 71 4.50 -24.18 -17.09
CA LYS A 71 3.19 -23.93 -17.69
C LYS A 71 2.67 -22.54 -17.29
N ASP A 72 2.04 -21.85 -18.24
CA ASP A 72 1.37 -20.53 -18.06
C ASP A 72 0.38 -20.46 -16.88
N GLU A 73 0.16 -21.55 -16.18
CA GLU A 73 -0.82 -21.71 -15.08
C GLU A 73 -0.22 -21.55 -13.66
N THR A 74 1.11 -21.33 -13.52
CA THR A 74 1.76 -21.27 -12.19
C THR A 74 1.22 -20.15 -11.31
N TRP A 75 0.85 -19.01 -11.89
CA TRP A 75 0.30 -17.88 -11.17
C TRP A 75 -1.10 -18.15 -10.60
N GLN A 76 -1.89 -19.07 -11.20
CA GLN A 76 -3.21 -19.43 -10.69
C GLN A 76 -3.12 -20.08 -9.31
N SER A 77 -2.07 -20.88 -9.08
CA SER A 77 -1.79 -21.47 -7.78
C SER A 77 -1.45 -20.43 -6.70
N ALA A 78 -0.97 -19.23 -7.09
CA ALA A 78 -0.64 -18.13 -6.19
C ALA A 78 -1.83 -17.17 -5.92
N LEU A 79 -2.99 -17.37 -6.57
CA LEU A 79 -4.18 -16.53 -6.37
C LEU A 79 -4.61 -16.39 -4.90
N PRO A 80 -4.62 -17.46 -4.07
CA PRO A 80 -4.96 -17.32 -2.67
C PRO A 80 -4.04 -16.37 -1.90
N ALA A 81 -2.73 -16.37 -2.20
CA ALA A 81 -1.79 -15.43 -1.59
C ALA A 81 -2.02 -14.00 -2.09
N SER A 82 -2.33 -13.81 -3.38
CA SER A 82 -2.67 -12.50 -3.92
C SER A 82 -3.92 -11.91 -3.27
N ALA A 83 -4.93 -12.73 -3.02
CA ALA A 83 -6.11 -12.32 -2.27
C ALA A 83 -5.78 -12.01 -0.81
N ALA A 84 -4.93 -12.82 -0.14
CA ALA A 84 -4.54 -12.61 1.24
C ALA A 84 -3.91 -11.22 1.47
N VAL A 85 -2.95 -10.81 0.64
CA VAL A 85 -2.30 -9.50 0.79
C VAL A 85 -3.26 -8.33 0.52
N GLU A 86 -4.21 -8.48 -0.42
CA GLU A 86 -5.21 -7.45 -0.67
C GLU A 86 -6.23 -7.35 0.46
N LEU A 87 -6.61 -8.47 1.08
CA LEU A 87 -7.47 -8.50 2.26
C LEU A 87 -6.79 -7.88 3.47
N VAL A 88 -5.48 -8.13 3.69
CA VAL A 88 -4.67 -7.42 4.69
C VAL A 88 -4.68 -5.92 4.44
N HIS A 89 -4.50 -5.48 3.20
CA HIS A 89 -4.59 -4.06 2.86
C HIS A 89 -5.97 -3.48 3.17
N ASN A 90 -7.04 -4.20 2.82
CA ASN A 90 -8.40 -3.68 3.03
C ASN A 90 -8.82 -3.67 4.49
N PHE A 91 -8.36 -4.62 5.34
CA PHE A 91 -8.60 -4.51 6.77
C PHE A 91 -7.93 -3.27 7.37
N SER A 92 -6.66 -3.00 6.97
CA SER A 92 -5.97 -1.82 7.47
C SER A 92 -6.68 -0.53 7.06
N LEU A 93 -7.20 -0.45 5.82
CA LEU A 93 -7.97 0.71 5.36
C LEU A 93 -9.26 0.94 6.17
N VAL A 94 -9.96 -0.14 6.59
CA VAL A 94 -11.16 -0.01 7.43
C VAL A 94 -10.81 0.54 8.80
N HIS A 95 -9.73 0.07 9.40
CA HIS A 95 -9.28 0.54 10.71
C HIS A 95 -8.68 1.95 10.65
N ASP A 96 -7.88 2.26 9.62
CA ASP A 96 -7.36 3.61 9.35
C ASP A 96 -8.52 4.63 9.23
N ASP A 97 -9.59 4.31 8.50
CA ASP A 97 -10.75 5.19 8.35
C ASP A 97 -11.35 5.60 9.70
N ILE A 98 -11.35 4.68 10.69
CA ILE A 98 -11.84 4.96 12.04
C ILE A 98 -10.83 5.81 12.81
N GLN A 99 -9.55 5.45 12.74
CA GLN A 99 -8.47 6.10 13.49
C GLN A 99 -8.26 7.55 13.04
N ASP A 100 -8.33 7.77 11.72
CA ASP A 100 -8.16 9.09 11.10
C ASP A 100 -9.48 9.91 11.05
N ASN A 101 -10.60 9.36 11.58
CA ASN A 101 -11.94 9.93 11.47
C ASN A 101 -12.32 10.30 10.01
N SER A 102 -11.91 9.50 9.06
CA SER A 102 -12.14 9.75 7.63
C SER A 102 -13.57 9.44 7.22
N ASP A 103 -14.33 10.44 6.80
CA ASP A 103 -15.74 10.28 6.41
C ASP A 103 -15.90 9.57 5.07
N LYS A 104 -14.91 9.68 4.18
CA LYS A 104 -14.96 9.15 2.80
C LYS A 104 -13.68 8.42 2.41
N ARG A 105 -13.86 7.36 1.64
CA ARG A 105 -12.79 6.63 0.94
C ARG A 105 -13.19 6.39 -0.51
N ARG A 106 -12.33 6.78 -1.44
CA ARG A 106 -12.60 6.69 -2.89
C ARG A 106 -13.96 7.31 -3.28
N GLY A 107 -14.24 8.49 -2.73
CA GLY A 107 -15.48 9.24 -2.98
C GLY A 107 -16.75 8.70 -2.32
N ARG A 108 -16.68 7.57 -1.59
CA ARG A 108 -17.80 6.89 -0.94
C ARG A 108 -17.73 7.05 0.58
N PRO A 109 -18.87 7.11 1.30
CA PRO A 109 -18.87 7.05 2.77
C PRO A 109 -18.11 5.83 3.27
N THR A 110 -17.32 6.00 4.32
CA THR A 110 -16.59 4.89 4.96
C THR A 110 -17.54 3.95 5.69
N THR A 111 -17.07 2.75 6.03
CA THR A 111 -17.90 1.75 6.70
C THR A 111 -18.36 2.22 8.09
N TRP A 112 -17.50 2.95 8.82
CA TRP A 112 -17.87 3.46 10.15
C TRP A 112 -18.90 4.57 10.10
N VAL A 113 -18.89 5.42 9.07
CA VAL A 113 -19.94 6.42 8.84
C VAL A 113 -21.27 5.77 8.52
N LYS A 114 -21.24 4.68 7.77
CA LYS A 114 -22.45 4.04 7.26
C LYS A 114 -23.11 3.08 8.27
N TRP A 115 -22.33 2.35 9.06
CA TRP A 115 -22.83 1.31 9.95
C TRP A 115 -22.35 1.45 11.41
N GLY A 116 -21.63 2.53 11.71
CA GLY A 116 -21.09 2.78 13.03
C GLY A 116 -19.76 2.08 13.30
N MET A 117 -18.99 2.65 14.23
CA MET A 117 -17.65 2.20 14.60
C MET A 117 -17.59 0.72 15.01
N PRO A 118 -18.52 0.17 15.86
CA PRO A 118 -18.45 -1.23 16.27
C PRO A 118 -18.54 -2.20 15.09
N MET A 119 -19.36 -1.88 14.08
CA MET A 119 -19.51 -2.73 12.91
C MET A 119 -18.30 -2.59 11.98
N ALA A 120 -17.74 -1.40 11.84
CA ALA A 120 -16.53 -1.20 11.04
C ALA A 120 -15.33 -1.96 11.62
N ILE A 121 -15.14 -1.96 12.93
CA ILE A 121 -14.12 -2.79 13.60
C ILE A 121 -14.32 -4.27 13.22
N ASN A 122 -15.55 -4.78 13.35
CA ASN A 122 -15.85 -6.19 13.02
C ASN A 122 -15.63 -6.51 11.52
N ILE A 123 -15.88 -5.56 10.61
CA ILE A 123 -15.55 -5.70 9.17
C ILE A 123 -14.02 -5.84 8.98
N GLY A 124 -13.23 -5.00 9.62
CA GLY A 124 -11.76 -5.09 9.55
C GLY A 124 -11.25 -6.42 10.10
N ASP A 125 -11.73 -6.83 11.29
CA ASP A 125 -11.37 -8.12 11.89
C ASP A 125 -11.72 -9.30 10.99
N ALA A 126 -12.88 -9.28 10.35
CA ALA A 126 -13.29 -10.33 9.42
C ALA A 126 -12.36 -10.40 8.20
N LEU A 127 -12.02 -9.26 7.58
CA LEU A 127 -11.08 -9.20 6.46
C LEU A 127 -9.69 -9.74 6.86
N PHE A 128 -9.22 -9.40 8.07
CA PHE A 128 -7.97 -9.92 8.61
C PHE A 128 -8.01 -11.43 8.81
N VAL A 129 -9.07 -11.99 9.38
CA VAL A 129 -9.21 -13.45 9.57
C VAL A 129 -9.31 -14.16 8.21
N ILE A 130 -10.09 -13.62 7.26
CA ILE A 130 -10.22 -14.20 5.92
C ILE A 130 -8.87 -14.19 5.19
N SER A 131 -8.05 -13.15 5.36
CA SER A 131 -6.70 -13.11 4.77
C SER A 131 -5.82 -14.26 5.26
N ASN A 132 -5.89 -14.59 6.56
CA ASN A 132 -5.18 -15.73 7.14
C ASN A 132 -5.71 -17.07 6.63
N GLN A 133 -7.00 -17.19 6.36
CA GLN A 133 -7.56 -18.39 5.74
C GLN A 133 -7.13 -18.51 4.28
N ALA A 134 -7.09 -17.39 3.55
CA ALA A 134 -6.66 -17.38 2.15
C ALA A 134 -5.20 -17.83 1.98
N ILE A 135 -4.27 -17.39 2.83
CA ILE A 135 -2.88 -17.84 2.73
C ILE A 135 -2.74 -19.35 3.01
N ILE A 136 -3.59 -19.92 3.89
CA ILE A 136 -3.60 -21.36 4.17
C ILE A 136 -4.15 -22.16 2.98
N ASP A 137 -5.02 -21.59 2.12
CA ASP A 137 -5.53 -22.27 0.92
C ASP A 137 -4.43 -22.61 -0.09
N LEU A 138 -3.25 -22.02 0.01
CA LEU A 138 -2.07 -22.42 -0.77
C LEU A 138 -1.74 -23.91 -0.62
N LYS A 139 -2.17 -24.55 0.46
CA LYS A 139 -1.98 -26.00 0.71
C LYS A 139 -2.53 -26.90 -0.39
N GLU A 140 -3.46 -26.40 -1.21
CA GLU A 140 -4.04 -27.15 -2.33
C GLU A 140 -3.00 -27.35 -3.45
N ASN A 141 -2.00 -26.45 -3.57
CA ASN A 141 -1.06 -26.42 -4.69
C ASN A 141 0.41 -26.42 -4.27
N TYR A 142 0.72 -26.13 -3.00
CA TYR A 142 2.10 -25.99 -2.51
C TYR A 142 2.39 -26.91 -1.33
N PRO A 143 3.65 -27.34 -1.15
CA PRO A 143 4.08 -28.09 0.04
C PRO A 143 3.84 -27.31 1.32
N ALA A 144 3.57 -28.03 2.42
CA ALA A 144 3.29 -27.42 3.72
C ALA A 144 4.40 -26.45 4.19
N GLU A 145 5.67 -26.75 3.89
CA GLU A 145 6.80 -25.85 4.23
C GLU A 145 6.68 -24.49 3.52
N THR A 146 6.34 -24.48 2.22
CA THR A 146 6.12 -23.25 1.46
C THR A 146 4.94 -22.46 2.00
N VAL A 147 3.84 -23.15 2.34
CA VAL A 147 2.66 -22.49 2.95
C VAL A 147 3.01 -21.86 4.29
N MET A 148 3.78 -22.57 5.13
CA MET A 148 4.22 -22.04 6.43
C MET A 148 5.11 -20.81 6.27
N LYS A 149 6.06 -20.82 5.34
CA LYS A 149 6.90 -19.65 5.04
C LYS A 149 6.09 -18.47 4.53
N ALA A 150 5.14 -18.69 3.61
CA ALA A 150 4.26 -17.63 3.12
C ALA A 150 3.40 -17.03 4.23
N ALA A 151 2.85 -17.86 5.13
CA ALA A 151 2.09 -17.42 6.29
C ALA A 151 2.97 -16.64 7.29
N GLU A 152 4.20 -17.09 7.54
CA GLU A 152 5.16 -16.39 8.40
C GLU A 152 5.50 -15.00 7.86
N ILE A 153 5.77 -14.88 6.54
CA ILE A 153 6.00 -13.60 5.88
C ILE A 153 4.79 -12.68 6.07
N LEU A 154 3.57 -13.18 5.84
CA LEU A 154 2.34 -12.38 5.97
C LEU A 154 2.12 -11.90 7.41
N HIS A 155 2.30 -12.79 8.41
CA HIS A 155 2.09 -12.45 9.82
C HIS A 155 3.13 -11.45 10.34
N ASN A 156 4.41 -11.62 9.98
CA ASN A 156 5.45 -10.65 10.31
C ASN A 156 5.15 -9.30 9.67
N THR A 157 4.64 -9.28 8.44
CA THR A 157 4.21 -8.06 7.76
C THR A 157 3.04 -7.38 8.48
N CYS A 158 2.05 -8.13 8.96
CA CYS A 158 0.96 -7.56 9.75
C CYS A 158 1.47 -6.91 11.03
N LEU A 159 2.48 -7.51 11.68
CA LEU A 159 3.11 -6.91 12.85
C LEU A 159 3.85 -5.61 12.50
N GLU A 160 4.57 -5.57 11.38
CA GLU A 160 5.22 -4.33 10.92
C GLU A 160 4.19 -3.25 10.54
N LEU A 161 3.07 -3.62 9.90
CA LEU A 161 1.96 -2.69 9.62
C LEU A 161 1.41 -2.05 10.90
N THR A 162 1.20 -2.86 11.96
CA THR A 162 0.71 -2.33 13.25
C THR A 162 1.74 -1.43 13.93
N ARG A 163 3.05 -1.73 13.82
CA ARG A 163 4.12 -0.86 14.30
C ARG A 163 4.15 0.46 13.54
N GLY A 164 4.08 0.43 12.20
CA GLY A 164 4.04 1.62 11.36
C GLY A 164 2.85 2.51 11.67
N GLN A 165 1.65 1.92 11.83
CA GLN A 165 0.45 2.67 12.20
C GLN A 165 0.54 3.26 13.62
N PHE A 166 1.10 2.51 14.57
CA PHE A 166 1.34 3.05 15.92
C PHE A 166 2.28 4.27 15.89
N LEU A 167 3.36 4.21 15.10
CA LEU A 167 4.28 5.34 14.94
C LEU A 167 3.56 6.54 14.32
N ASP A 168 2.81 6.33 13.23
CA ASP A 168 2.06 7.37 12.54
C ASP A 168 1.13 8.12 13.50
N MET A 169 0.26 7.40 14.22
CA MET A 169 -0.65 7.97 15.21
C MET A 169 0.09 8.66 16.37
N SER A 170 1.18 8.05 16.90
CA SER A 170 1.94 8.60 18.01
C SER A 170 2.72 9.87 17.64
N TYR A 171 2.97 10.08 16.35
CA TYR A 171 3.69 11.22 15.82
C TYR A 171 2.82 12.47 15.62
N GLU A 172 1.49 12.33 15.58
CA GLU A 172 0.58 13.46 15.34
C GLU A 172 0.75 14.62 16.35
N GLU A 173 0.97 14.29 17.63
CA GLU A 173 1.11 15.28 18.71
C GLU A 173 2.57 15.66 19.00
N ARG A 174 3.54 14.99 18.38
CA ARG A 174 4.96 15.23 18.63
C ARG A 174 5.48 16.44 17.86
N THR A 175 6.32 17.23 18.52
CA THR A 175 6.96 18.44 17.94
C THR A 175 8.47 18.31 17.80
N ASP A 176 9.04 17.20 18.23
CA ASP A 176 10.47 16.89 18.27
C ASP A 176 10.92 15.89 17.20
N LEU A 177 10.04 15.58 16.24
CA LEU A 177 10.31 14.64 15.15
C LEU A 177 11.39 15.17 14.20
N THR A 178 12.18 14.24 13.70
CA THR A 178 13.23 14.46 12.71
C THR A 178 12.99 13.62 11.46
N VAL A 179 13.78 13.82 10.41
CA VAL A 179 13.75 13.00 9.19
C VAL A 179 14.05 11.53 9.49
N GLU A 180 14.85 11.23 10.51
CA GLU A 180 15.18 9.87 10.93
C GLU A 180 13.95 9.12 11.49
N ASP A 181 13.00 9.82 12.13
CA ASP A 181 11.76 9.24 12.64
C ASP A 181 10.80 8.86 11.51
N TYR A 182 10.87 9.52 10.37
CA TYR A 182 10.01 9.26 9.22
C TYR A 182 10.18 7.86 8.62
N TRP A 183 11.43 7.42 8.43
CA TRP A 183 11.72 6.18 7.72
C TRP A 183 11.13 4.92 8.35
N PRO A 184 11.29 4.65 9.66
CA PRO A 184 10.69 3.46 10.27
C PRO A 184 9.15 3.49 10.23
N MET A 185 8.52 4.67 10.29
CA MET A 185 7.07 4.80 10.19
C MET A 185 6.57 4.36 8.82
N ILE A 186 7.10 4.93 7.71
CA ILE A 186 6.67 4.54 6.36
C ILE A 186 7.14 3.14 5.95
N ALA A 187 8.28 2.68 6.48
CA ALA A 187 8.73 1.31 6.26
C ALA A 187 7.69 0.31 6.79
N GLY A 188 7.15 0.53 7.98
CA GLY A 188 6.10 -0.28 8.56
C GLY A 188 4.75 -0.06 7.86
N LYS A 189 4.25 1.18 7.82
CA LYS A 189 2.90 1.50 7.34
C LYS A 189 2.69 1.20 5.86
N THR A 190 3.69 1.46 5.01
CA THR A 190 3.55 1.40 3.55
C THR A 190 4.42 0.33 2.89
N ALA A 191 5.74 0.32 3.19
CA ALA A 191 6.67 -0.52 2.44
C ALA A 191 6.59 -2.00 2.83
N ALA A 192 6.27 -2.34 4.07
CA ALA A 192 6.25 -3.72 4.55
C ALA A 192 5.33 -4.62 3.71
N LEU A 193 4.12 -4.15 3.37
CA LEU A 193 3.17 -4.97 2.60
C LEU A 193 3.58 -5.12 1.13
N LEU A 194 4.16 -4.10 0.50
CA LEU A 194 4.70 -4.20 -0.86
C LEU A 194 5.91 -5.14 -0.92
N SER A 195 6.76 -5.08 0.10
CA SER A 195 7.87 -6.01 0.30
C SER A 195 7.39 -7.47 0.40
N ALA A 196 6.36 -7.70 1.23
CA ALA A 196 5.75 -9.02 1.39
C ALA A 196 5.11 -9.54 0.09
N CYS A 197 4.45 -8.68 -0.70
CA CYS A 197 3.88 -9.07 -1.98
C CYS A 197 4.95 -9.66 -2.91
N CYS A 198 6.08 -8.98 -3.05
CA CYS A 198 7.17 -9.43 -3.91
C CYS A 198 7.89 -10.66 -3.33
N HIS A 199 8.07 -10.74 -2.01
CA HIS A 199 8.70 -11.87 -1.34
C HIS A 199 7.83 -13.14 -1.44
N ILE A 200 6.53 -13.06 -1.13
CA ILE A 200 5.61 -14.20 -1.24
C ILE A 200 5.52 -14.65 -2.70
N GLY A 201 5.38 -13.72 -3.65
CA GLY A 201 5.33 -14.05 -5.07
C GLY A 201 6.57 -14.81 -5.53
N SER A 202 7.78 -14.34 -5.18
CA SER A 202 9.02 -15.00 -5.55
C SER A 202 9.22 -16.38 -4.88
N LEU A 203 8.80 -16.52 -3.61
CA LEU A 203 8.76 -17.80 -2.92
C LEU A 203 7.87 -18.81 -3.66
N LEU A 204 6.65 -18.39 -4.03
CA LEU A 204 5.69 -19.24 -4.74
C LEU A 204 6.12 -19.56 -6.18
N GLY A 205 6.87 -18.66 -6.81
CA GLY A 205 7.49 -18.88 -8.12
C GLY A 205 8.73 -19.81 -8.09
N GLY A 206 9.19 -20.23 -6.90
CA GLY A 206 10.32 -21.13 -6.75
C GLY A 206 11.69 -20.47 -6.84
N ALA A 207 11.78 -19.14 -6.66
CA ALA A 207 13.06 -18.44 -6.60
C ALA A 207 13.94 -18.98 -5.47
N ASP A 208 15.25 -19.00 -5.69
CA ASP A 208 16.22 -19.24 -4.63
C ASP A 208 16.25 -18.08 -3.60
N GLN A 209 16.93 -18.28 -2.48
CA GLN A 209 16.94 -17.31 -1.38
C GLN A 209 17.51 -15.95 -1.82
N ALA A 210 18.53 -15.90 -2.66
CA ALA A 210 19.15 -14.66 -3.12
C ALA A 210 18.16 -13.83 -3.97
N ARG A 211 17.45 -14.49 -4.88
CA ARG A 211 16.41 -13.85 -5.68
C ARG A 211 15.20 -13.43 -4.82
N GLN A 212 14.79 -14.25 -3.85
CA GLN A 212 13.73 -13.87 -2.90
C GLN A 212 14.12 -12.61 -2.11
N ASP A 213 15.36 -12.51 -1.62
CA ASP A 213 15.85 -11.33 -0.90
C ASP A 213 15.90 -10.08 -1.80
N ALA A 214 16.27 -10.24 -3.07
CA ALA A 214 16.27 -9.15 -4.04
C ALA A 214 14.83 -8.67 -4.36
N TYR A 215 13.86 -9.57 -4.55
CA TYR A 215 12.45 -9.21 -4.71
C TYR A 215 11.86 -8.54 -3.47
N ARG A 216 12.21 -9.04 -2.28
CA ARG A 216 11.82 -8.42 -1.01
C ARG A 216 12.34 -6.98 -0.92
N SER A 217 13.61 -6.76 -1.29
CA SER A 217 14.24 -5.43 -1.32
C SER A 217 13.58 -4.53 -2.36
N PHE A 218 13.27 -5.05 -3.55
CA PHE A 218 12.52 -4.32 -4.58
C PHE A 218 11.19 -3.81 -4.04
N GLY A 219 10.37 -4.68 -3.45
CA GLY A 219 9.06 -4.29 -2.88
C GLY A 219 9.20 -3.28 -1.74
N HIS A 220 10.24 -3.39 -0.92
CA HIS A 220 10.54 -2.44 0.16
C HIS A 220 10.85 -1.04 -0.39
N TYR A 221 11.82 -0.92 -1.28
CA TYR A 221 12.21 0.38 -1.83
C TYR A 221 11.14 0.98 -2.74
N LEU A 222 10.37 0.14 -3.45
CA LEU A 222 9.18 0.59 -4.19
C LEU A 222 8.16 1.24 -3.26
N GLY A 223 7.93 0.64 -2.08
CA GLY A 223 7.00 1.17 -1.08
C GLY A 223 7.48 2.50 -0.48
N LEU A 224 8.77 2.60 -0.17
CA LEU A 224 9.36 3.85 0.31
C LEU A 224 9.28 4.96 -0.75
N ALA A 225 9.70 4.67 -1.99
CA ALA A 225 9.63 5.63 -3.09
C ALA A 225 8.20 6.09 -3.36
N PHE A 226 7.23 5.15 -3.33
CA PHE A 226 5.81 5.44 -3.50
C PHE A 226 5.29 6.41 -2.44
N GLN A 227 5.64 6.20 -1.15
CA GLN A 227 5.21 7.08 -0.07
C GLN A 227 5.85 8.46 -0.17
N VAL A 228 7.16 8.53 -0.44
CA VAL A 228 7.85 9.83 -0.61
C VAL A 228 7.26 10.63 -1.77
N GLN A 229 6.85 9.96 -2.85
CA GLN A 229 6.15 10.63 -3.96
C GLN A 229 4.73 11.07 -3.58
N ASP A 230 3.99 10.28 -2.81
CA ASP A 230 2.69 10.69 -2.29
C ASP A 230 2.82 11.95 -1.40
N ASP A 231 3.89 12.07 -0.61
CA ASP A 231 4.18 13.26 0.22
C ASP A 231 4.49 14.50 -0.65
N ILE A 232 5.20 14.34 -1.77
CA ILE A 232 5.42 15.43 -2.75
C ILE A 232 4.07 15.89 -3.33
N LEU A 233 3.24 14.93 -3.75
CA LEU A 233 1.92 15.20 -4.32
C LEU A 233 0.96 15.81 -3.30
N GLY A 234 1.06 15.44 -2.03
CA GLY A 234 0.25 15.99 -0.94
C GLY A 234 0.46 17.49 -0.71
N ILE A 235 1.59 18.05 -1.18
CA ILE A 235 1.91 19.47 -1.03
C ILE A 235 1.93 20.21 -2.37
N TRP A 236 2.52 19.64 -3.42
CA TRP A 236 2.75 20.31 -4.72
C TRP A 236 2.00 19.64 -5.88
N GLY A 237 1.18 18.61 -5.60
CA GLY A 237 0.41 17.94 -6.64
C GLY A 237 -0.76 18.78 -7.16
N ASP A 238 -1.12 18.55 -8.44
CA ASP A 238 -2.30 19.16 -9.05
C ASP A 238 -3.57 18.46 -8.52
N GLU A 239 -4.58 19.25 -8.13
CA GLU A 239 -5.89 18.74 -7.65
C GLU A 239 -6.58 17.84 -8.67
N THR A 240 -6.39 18.11 -9.96
CA THR A 240 -6.99 17.32 -11.04
C THR A 240 -6.38 15.91 -11.13
N VAL A 241 -5.15 15.74 -10.65
CA VAL A 241 -4.40 14.47 -10.66
C VAL A 241 -4.57 13.72 -9.34
N THR A 242 -4.54 14.44 -8.23
CA THR A 242 -4.55 13.85 -6.88
C THR A 242 -5.97 13.61 -6.34
N GLY A 243 -6.95 14.39 -6.82
CA GLY A 243 -8.31 14.40 -6.29
C GLY A 243 -8.42 14.99 -4.86
N LYS A 244 -7.34 15.60 -4.34
CA LYS A 244 -7.27 16.30 -3.06
C LYS A 244 -7.03 17.78 -3.30
N SER A 245 -7.43 18.64 -2.35
CA SER A 245 -7.10 20.07 -2.39
C SER A 245 -5.59 20.28 -2.37
N ALA A 246 -5.13 21.32 -3.06
CA ALA A 246 -3.70 21.66 -3.12
C ALA A 246 -3.15 21.80 -1.69
N ALA A 247 -1.95 21.22 -1.47
CA ALA A 247 -1.24 21.23 -0.20
C ALA A 247 -2.06 20.73 1.00
N SER A 248 -2.92 19.70 0.80
CA SER A 248 -3.74 19.09 1.85
C SER A 248 -2.92 18.67 3.07
N ASP A 249 -1.72 18.14 2.88
CA ASP A 249 -0.86 17.67 3.95
C ASP A 249 -0.37 18.79 4.88
N LEU A 250 -0.24 20.02 4.36
CA LEU A 250 0.06 21.19 5.19
C LEU A 250 -1.14 21.62 6.02
N ILE A 251 -2.36 21.56 5.47
CA ILE A 251 -3.61 21.89 6.17
C ILE A 251 -3.88 20.87 7.28
N GLU A 252 -3.73 19.58 6.96
CA GLU A 252 -3.92 18.46 7.87
C GLU A 252 -2.75 18.30 8.86
N ARG A 253 -1.69 19.10 8.71
CA ARG A 253 -0.48 19.09 9.55
C ARG A 253 0.19 17.73 9.61
N LYS A 254 0.28 17.01 8.50
CA LYS A 254 0.97 15.72 8.42
C LYS A 254 2.48 15.90 8.59
N ASN A 255 3.09 15.00 9.35
CA ASN A 255 4.53 14.90 9.53
C ASN A 255 5.17 14.15 8.34
N SER A 256 4.91 14.64 7.11
CA SER A 256 5.48 14.12 5.87
C SER A 256 6.97 14.48 5.72
N LEU A 257 7.69 13.77 4.85
CA LEU A 257 9.13 13.99 4.67
C LEU A 257 9.50 15.46 4.38
N PRO A 258 8.82 16.16 3.45
CA PRO A 258 9.14 17.56 3.20
C PRO A 258 8.92 18.46 4.42
N VAL A 259 7.87 18.20 5.21
CA VAL A 259 7.58 18.94 6.43
C VAL A 259 8.70 18.76 7.46
N LEU A 260 9.12 17.53 7.71
CA LEU A 260 10.20 17.23 8.66
C LEU A 260 11.54 17.83 8.20
N ALA A 261 11.85 17.75 6.90
CA ALA A 261 13.03 18.40 6.32
C ALA A 261 12.99 19.92 6.54
N GLY A 262 11.85 20.57 6.27
CA GLY A 262 11.68 22.00 6.48
C GLY A 262 11.76 22.42 7.94
N LEU A 263 11.26 21.61 8.86
CA LEU A 263 11.35 21.87 10.32
C LEU A 263 12.81 21.86 10.81
N GLY A 264 13.65 21.01 10.22
CA GLY A 264 15.08 20.91 10.55
C GLY A 264 15.89 22.17 10.18
N THR A 265 15.43 22.99 9.24
CA THR A 265 16.13 24.21 8.80
C THR A 265 16.01 25.39 9.77
N ASN A 266 15.01 25.36 10.69
CA ASN A 266 14.69 26.50 11.58
C ASN A 266 14.45 27.84 10.89
N ALA A 267 14.04 27.84 9.60
CA ALA A 267 13.79 29.00 8.78
C ALA A 267 12.29 29.47 8.84
N ARG A 268 11.83 30.18 7.81
CA ARG A 268 10.47 30.78 7.80
C ARG A 268 9.36 29.74 7.88
N PHE A 269 9.53 28.60 7.18
CA PHE A 269 8.57 27.49 7.23
C PHE A 269 8.41 26.98 8.67
N ALA A 270 9.54 26.64 9.32
CA ALA A 270 9.52 26.13 10.69
C ALA A 270 8.91 27.15 11.68
N ALA A 271 9.23 28.43 11.50
CA ALA A 271 8.66 29.50 12.31
C ALA A 271 7.13 29.61 12.15
N ARG A 272 6.62 29.51 10.89
CA ARG A 272 5.17 29.54 10.63
C ARG A 272 4.48 28.27 11.14
N TRP A 273 5.07 27.09 10.93
CA TRP A 273 4.52 25.81 11.39
C TRP A 273 4.27 25.80 12.90
N ARG A 274 5.21 26.33 13.69
CA ARG A 274 5.12 26.41 15.15
C ARG A 274 4.03 27.36 15.67
N GLN A 275 3.49 28.24 14.83
CA GLN A 275 2.39 29.16 15.19
C GLN A 275 1.02 28.47 15.19
N GLY A 276 0.92 27.21 14.75
CA GLY A 276 -0.31 26.43 14.74
C GLY A 276 -0.88 26.17 13.33
N PRO A 277 -2.17 25.84 13.21
CA PRO A 277 -2.80 25.42 11.96
C PRO A 277 -2.59 26.40 10.80
N ILE A 278 -2.39 25.84 9.61
CA ILE A 278 -2.23 26.61 8.36
C ILE A 278 -3.63 26.79 7.75
N ARG A 279 -3.97 28.03 7.38
CA ARG A 279 -5.25 28.35 6.77
C ARG A 279 -5.18 28.18 5.25
N HIS A 280 -6.31 27.91 4.61
CA HIS A 280 -6.39 27.74 3.15
C HIS A 280 -5.84 28.95 2.36
N ASN A 281 -6.02 30.19 2.87
CA ASN A 281 -5.57 31.39 2.18
C ASN A 281 -4.05 31.67 2.27
N GLU A 282 -3.30 30.91 3.07
CA GLU A 282 -1.84 31.06 3.26
C GLU A 282 -1.06 29.83 2.83
N VAL A 283 -1.77 28.72 2.49
CA VAL A 283 -1.15 27.42 2.21
C VAL A 283 -0.14 27.49 1.06
N GLU A 284 -0.43 28.22 0.00
CA GLU A 284 0.48 28.41 -1.14
C GLU A 284 1.76 29.15 -0.75
N GLU A 285 1.66 30.14 0.13
CA GLU A 285 2.81 30.86 0.63
C GLU A 285 3.70 29.96 1.49
N VAL A 286 3.08 29.17 2.38
CA VAL A 286 3.78 28.21 3.24
C VAL A 286 4.45 27.12 2.41
N ALA A 287 3.78 26.59 1.38
CA ALA A 287 4.36 25.62 0.44
C ALA A 287 5.58 26.20 -0.32
N ARG A 288 5.53 27.50 -0.70
CA ARG A 288 6.68 28.21 -1.30
C ARG A 288 7.84 28.39 -0.33
N PHE A 289 7.58 28.70 0.94
CA PHE A 289 8.65 28.74 1.96
C PHE A 289 9.31 27.38 2.08
N LEU A 290 8.53 26.33 2.25
CA LEU A 290 9.02 24.96 2.35
C LEU A 290 9.89 24.56 1.15
N ALA A 291 9.44 24.86 -0.07
CA ALA A 291 10.20 24.59 -1.30
C ALA A 291 11.52 25.38 -1.35
N SER A 292 11.44 26.71 -1.09
CA SER A 292 12.62 27.59 -1.17
C SER A 292 13.68 27.34 -0.07
N GLU A 293 13.29 26.65 0.98
CA GLU A 293 14.13 26.28 2.13
C GLU A 293 14.64 24.82 2.05
N GLY A 294 14.51 24.17 0.87
CA GLY A 294 15.11 22.88 0.57
C GLY A 294 14.20 21.67 0.84
N GLY A 295 12.99 21.85 1.39
CA GLY A 295 12.08 20.73 1.67
C GLY A 295 11.65 19.96 0.41
N TYR A 296 11.44 20.66 -0.72
CA TYR A 296 11.12 20.03 -1.99
C TYR A 296 12.32 19.23 -2.55
N GLU A 297 13.51 19.87 -2.62
CA GLU A 297 14.72 19.26 -3.18
C GLU A 297 15.13 18.03 -2.38
N THR A 298 15.17 18.12 -1.05
CA THR A 298 15.48 16.98 -0.17
C THR A 298 14.54 15.81 -0.40
N THR A 299 13.24 16.07 -0.59
CA THR A 299 12.25 15.02 -0.80
C THR A 299 12.37 14.41 -2.20
N MET A 300 12.64 15.22 -3.22
CA MET A 300 12.90 14.75 -4.60
C MET A 300 14.14 13.86 -4.67
N ASP A 301 15.21 14.22 -3.98
CA ASP A 301 16.43 13.41 -3.90
C ASP A 301 16.18 12.08 -3.20
N ALA A 302 15.42 12.09 -2.11
CA ALA A 302 15.00 10.87 -1.43
C ALA A 302 14.13 9.97 -2.33
N ALA A 303 13.15 10.54 -3.04
CA ALA A 303 12.31 9.80 -3.99
C ALA A 303 13.15 9.14 -5.09
N LYS A 304 14.10 9.88 -5.64
CA LYS A 304 15.04 9.37 -6.65
C LYS A 304 15.91 8.25 -6.11
N GLN A 305 16.50 8.43 -4.92
CA GLN A 305 17.33 7.42 -4.30
C GLN A 305 16.56 6.11 -4.06
N MET A 306 15.35 6.18 -3.50
CA MET A 306 14.52 4.99 -3.27
C MET A 306 14.09 4.35 -4.60
N THR A 307 13.82 5.13 -5.63
CA THR A 307 13.52 4.65 -6.98
C THR A 307 14.70 3.88 -7.57
N ASP A 308 15.91 4.45 -7.50
CA ASP A 308 17.13 3.81 -8.04
C ASP A 308 17.42 2.48 -7.29
N LEU A 309 17.26 2.45 -5.97
CA LEU A 309 17.40 1.24 -5.16
C LEU A 309 16.34 0.18 -5.52
N ALA A 310 15.08 0.57 -5.74
CA ALA A 310 14.04 -0.34 -6.17
C ALA A 310 14.38 -0.98 -7.52
N LEU A 311 14.75 -0.18 -8.52
CA LEU A 311 15.09 -0.69 -9.85
C LEU A 311 16.38 -1.53 -9.86
N MET A 312 17.35 -1.20 -9.01
CA MET A 312 18.56 -2.00 -8.82
C MET A 312 18.19 -3.38 -8.25
N SER A 313 17.42 -3.41 -7.15
CA SER A 313 16.98 -4.66 -6.53
C SER A 313 16.13 -5.52 -7.47
N LEU A 314 15.28 -4.90 -8.32
CA LEU A 314 14.52 -5.65 -9.32
C LEU A 314 15.44 -6.28 -10.38
N ARG A 315 16.51 -5.59 -10.81
CA ARG A 315 17.51 -6.18 -11.73
C ARG A 315 18.30 -7.32 -11.07
N GLU A 316 18.65 -7.18 -9.78
CA GLU A 316 19.33 -8.23 -9.01
C GLU A 316 18.45 -9.47 -8.82
N ALA A 317 17.12 -9.30 -8.75
CA ALA A 317 16.17 -10.40 -8.69
C ALA A 317 16.13 -11.23 -9.98
N ASP A 318 16.71 -10.74 -11.07
CA ASP A 318 16.77 -11.39 -12.39
C ASP A 318 15.41 -11.91 -12.86
N PRO A 319 14.38 -11.02 -12.99
CA PRO A 319 13.05 -11.42 -13.40
C PRO A 319 13.04 -11.95 -14.82
N GLN A 320 12.24 -12.99 -15.10
CA GLN A 320 12.23 -13.68 -16.38
C GLN A 320 10.91 -13.46 -17.15
N GLY A 321 10.99 -13.61 -18.48
CA GLY A 321 9.83 -13.65 -19.38
C GLY A 321 9.04 -12.32 -19.49
N GLU A 322 7.84 -12.38 -20.05
CA GLU A 322 6.97 -11.21 -20.21
C GLU A 322 6.53 -10.58 -18.87
N ALA A 323 6.54 -11.35 -17.79
CA ALA A 323 6.24 -10.85 -16.46
C ALA A 323 7.33 -9.90 -15.94
N ALA A 324 8.58 -10.08 -16.37
CA ALA A 324 9.67 -9.13 -16.07
C ALA A 324 9.39 -7.75 -16.68
N GLU A 325 9.00 -7.70 -17.96
CA GLU A 325 8.62 -6.44 -18.62
C GLU A 325 7.46 -5.77 -17.91
N ALA A 326 6.42 -6.54 -17.56
CA ALA A 326 5.25 -6.03 -16.83
C ALA A 326 5.61 -5.49 -15.43
N LEU A 327 6.58 -6.11 -14.73
CA LEU A 327 7.07 -5.61 -13.43
C LEU A 327 7.82 -4.28 -13.59
N PHE A 328 8.70 -4.14 -14.59
CA PHE A 328 9.38 -2.89 -14.87
C PHE A 328 8.41 -1.78 -15.28
N GLU A 329 7.43 -2.08 -16.14
CA GLU A 329 6.38 -1.12 -16.51
C GLU A 329 5.50 -0.70 -15.33
N LEU A 330 5.15 -1.65 -14.44
CA LEU A 330 4.38 -1.35 -13.23
C LEU A 330 5.18 -0.47 -12.27
N ALA A 331 6.46 -0.79 -12.06
CA ALA A 331 7.37 0.02 -11.25
C ALA A 331 7.49 1.43 -11.82
N ASP A 332 7.75 1.56 -13.12
CA ASP A 332 7.87 2.85 -13.80
C ASP A 332 6.60 3.71 -13.63
N ARG A 333 5.41 3.12 -13.82
CA ARG A 333 4.13 3.82 -13.62
C ARG A 333 3.88 4.26 -12.18
N LEU A 334 4.35 3.48 -11.19
CA LEU A 334 4.20 3.82 -9.77
C LEU A 334 5.19 4.89 -9.34
N LEU A 335 6.39 4.90 -9.97
CA LEU A 335 7.51 5.76 -9.62
C LEU A 335 7.54 7.09 -10.44
N LYS A 336 6.74 7.23 -11.50
CA LYS A 336 6.66 8.44 -12.35
C LYS A 336 5.33 9.19 -12.22
N ARG A 337 4.61 9.04 -11.14
CA ARG A 337 3.29 9.67 -10.93
C ARG A 337 3.30 11.22 -11.01
N ASN A 338 4.46 11.82 -10.99
CA ASN A 338 4.67 13.27 -10.92
C ASN A 338 5.04 13.92 -12.26
N GLN A 339 4.98 13.17 -13.39
CA GLN A 339 5.27 13.69 -14.74
C GLN A 339 4.04 13.70 -15.63
#